data_d881505d4eab4bd7294667741a314c8b
#
_entry.id   d881505d4eab4bd7294667741a314c8b
#
_cell.length_a   1.000
_cell.length_b   1.000
_cell.length_c   1.000
_cell.angle_alpha   90.00
_cell.angle_beta   90.00
_cell.angle_gamma   90.00
#
_symmetry.space_group_name_H-M   'P 1'
#
loop_
_entity.id
_entity.type
_entity.pdbx_description
1 polymer ?
#
loop_
_entity_poly.entity_id
_entity_poly.type
_entity_poly.pdbx_seq_one_letter_code
_entity_poly.pdbx_strand_id
1 'polypeptide(L)'
;MRALPADFTRSLAPSPAKPSNDPPLLPDRSMSNNATDTQRVIYSMLGVTKTIAGKTILKDIYLSYYYGAKIGVLGLNGAGKSTLLKIIAGVDREFEGKVEMAPGFRTGYLEQEPLKNETRTVDEVIREGAAEVTKLLEEFDRLNERLCDPDITPDDMDKTLARVGDLQEKLDAIDAWTLDSQIEMAMDALRCPPADATCDRLSGGERRRVALCRLLLSKPDILLLDEPTNHLDPESVYWLEQYLARYPGTVIAVTHDRYFLDNVAGWILELDRGVGIPYKGNYTGWLEQKKKRLELEEKQESVRQKTLARELEWVRQNPKGRQAKSKARLAAYERMLNEDQEKRAKEIEIYIPPGPRLGNLVVEAKALSKAFGDTMLLDDVEFAIPPGAIVGIIGPNGAGKTTLFKMIVGLETPDAGSFKVGETVKLAYVEQTRDSLPSGKNVWEAISEGSEEIRLGNAKVNSRAYVARFG
;
A
#
# COMPACT_ATOMS: atom_id res chain seq x y z
N MET A 1 6.69 34.99 46.30
CA MET A 1 6.91 36.48 46.26
C MET A 1 6.68 36.94 44.86
N ARG A 2 5.71 37.86 44.68
CA ARG A 2 5.41 38.83 43.60
C ARG A 2 5.23 38.25 42.19
N ALA A 3 4.01 38.13 41.68
CA ALA A 3 2.96 39.13 41.35
C ALA A 3 3.08 39.62 39.90
N LEU A 4 1.99 39.33 39.22
CA LEU A 4 1.53 39.75 37.86
C LEU A 4 1.61 41.28 37.64
N PRO A 5 1.42 41.80 36.40
CA PRO A 5 0.02 42.03 35.98
C PRO A 5 -0.31 41.76 34.48
N ALA A 6 -1.63 41.70 34.28
CA ALA A 6 -2.40 41.65 33.06
C ALA A 6 -2.52 43.01 32.35
N ASP A 7 -2.83 42.96 31.03
CA ASP A 7 -3.77 43.91 30.36
C ASP A 7 -4.09 43.35 28.95
N PHE A 8 -5.28 43.03 28.77
CA PHE A 8 -6.47 43.53 28.06
C PHE A 8 -6.22 44.33 26.76
N THR A 9 -6.60 43.72 25.62
CA THR A 9 -7.39 44.46 24.60
C THR A 9 -8.29 43.50 23.82
N ARG A 10 -9.59 43.71 23.98
CA ARG A 10 -10.69 43.21 23.13
C ARG A 10 -10.58 43.81 21.72
N SER A 11 -10.81 42.99 20.68
CA SER A 11 -11.22 43.48 19.36
C SER A 11 -12.36 42.60 18.82
N LEU A 12 -13.37 43.29 18.42
CA LEU A 12 -14.70 42.90 17.97
C LEU A 12 -14.70 41.92 16.79
N ALA A 13 -15.56 40.90 16.87
CA ALA A 13 -15.95 40.03 15.76
C ALA A 13 -16.94 40.73 14.83
N PRO A 14 -16.87 40.55 13.50
CA PRO A 14 -17.96 40.94 12.60
C PRO A 14 -18.99 39.81 12.43
N SER A 15 -20.25 40.25 12.34
CA SER A 15 -21.47 39.47 12.17
C SER A 15 -21.51 38.65 10.86
N PRO A 16 -22.21 37.49 10.80
CA PRO A 16 -22.27 36.66 9.60
C PRO A 16 -23.20 37.26 8.53
N ALA A 17 -22.70 37.36 7.30
CA ALA A 17 -23.46 37.74 6.12
C ALA A 17 -24.32 36.55 5.62
N LYS A 18 -25.53 36.90 5.13
CA LYS A 18 -26.51 35.97 4.54
C LYS A 18 -25.99 35.34 3.22
N PRO A 19 -26.35 34.09 2.89
CA PRO A 19 -25.98 33.47 1.60
C PRO A 19 -26.81 34.10 0.45
N SER A 20 -26.12 34.52 -0.60
CA SER A 20 -26.72 34.90 -1.89
C SER A 20 -26.90 33.67 -2.76
N ASN A 21 -28.11 33.51 -3.31
CA ASN A 21 -28.49 32.50 -4.29
C ASN A 21 -28.15 33.00 -5.72
N ASP A 22 -26.91 32.93 -6.15
CA ASP A 22 -26.57 33.10 -7.56
C ASP A 22 -25.71 31.91 -8.04
N PRO A 23 -25.98 31.37 -9.24
CA PRO A 23 -25.19 30.26 -9.78
C PRO A 23 -23.80 30.73 -10.18
N PRO A 24 -22.75 29.92 -10.02
CA PRO A 24 -21.37 30.31 -10.35
C PRO A 24 -21.21 30.44 -11.85
N LEU A 25 -20.79 31.62 -12.28
CA LEU A 25 -20.28 31.91 -13.63
C LEU A 25 -18.99 31.13 -13.90
N LEU A 26 -18.96 30.45 -15.04
CA LEU A 26 -17.78 29.78 -15.57
C LEU A 26 -16.68 30.83 -15.84
N PRO A 27 -15.43 30.62 -15.39
CA PRO A 27 -14.34 31.52 -15.74
C PRO A 27 -13.83 31.26 -17.15
N ASP A 28 -13.67 32.38 -17.85
CA ASP A 28 -13.13 32.52 -19.18
C ASP A 28 -11.66 32.07 -19.25
N ARG A 29 -11.30 31.39 -20.36
CA ARG A 29 -9.96 30.90 -20.64
C ARG A 29 -9.07 32.03 -21.17
N SER A 30 -8.22 32.59 -20.32
CA SER A 30 -7.00 33.24 -20.77
C SER A 30 -5.88 33.09 -19.74
N MET A 31 -4.81 32.52 -20.19
CA MET A 31 -3.50 32.30 -19.63
C MET A 31 -3.06 33.19 -18.48
N SER A 32 -2.69 32.59 -17.32
CA SER A 32 -1.54 33.03 -16.55
C SER A 32 -0.96 31.83 -15.80
N ASN A 33 0.26 31.47 -16.13
CA ASN A 33 1.10 30.49 -15.43
C ASN A 33 1.46 31.01 -14.04
N ASN A 34 1.36 30.11 -13.10
CA ASN A 34 1.99 29.99 -11.78
C ASN A 34 1.02 30.05 -10.60
N ALA A 35 1.00 28.97 -9.82
CA ALA A 35 0.49 28.79 -8.45
C ALA A 35 -0.92 28.19 -8.24
N THR A 36 -1.51 27.47 -9.20
CA THR A 36 -2.83 26.82 -8.98
C THR A 36 -2.97 25.40 -9.57
N ASP A 37 -1.89 24.73 -9.89
CA ASP A 37 -1.96 23.38 -10.52
C ASP A 37 -2.34 22.25 -9.54
N THR A 38 -2.30 22.48 -8.24
CA THR A 38 -2.57 21.48 -7.20
C THR A 38 -4.06 21.10 -7.01
N GLN A 39 -4.98 21.73 -7.76
CA GLN A 39 -6.41 21.42 -7.71
C GLN A 39 -6.96 20.83 -9.03
N ARG A 40 -6.09 20.53 -9.99
CA ARG A 40 -6.53 19.94 -11.25
C ARG A 40 -6.89 18.46 -11.05
N VAL A 41 -8.12 18.09 -11.37
CA VAL A 41 -8.54 16.69 -11.40
C VAL A 41 -7.90 16.02 -12.61
N ILE A 42 -7.15 14.94 -12.39
CA ILE A 42 -6.44 14.20 -13.44
C ILE A 42 -7.07 12.85 -13.75
N TYR A 43 -7.82 12.29 -12.80
CA TYR A 43 -8.51 11.02 -12.97
C TYR A 43 -9.81 11.02 -12.18
N SER A 44 -10.89 10.50 -12.78
CA SER A 44 -12.21 10.39 -12.15
C SER A 44 -12.81 9.01 -12.37
N MET A 45 -13.47 8.49 -11.35
CA MET A 45 -14.27 7.28 -11.37
C MET A 45 -15.72 7.66 -11.09
N LEU A 46 -16.64 7.23 -11.95
CA LEU A 46 -18.06 7.58 -11.89
C LEU A 46 -18.91 6.30 -11.86
N GLY A 47 -19.44 5.97 -10.68
CA GLY A 47 -20.31 4.80 -10.49
C GLY A 47 -19.61 3.47 -10.78
N VAL A 48 -18.32 3.34 -10.47
CA VAL A 48 -17.55 2.14 -10.82
C VAL A 48 -17.94 0.99 -9.90
N THR A 49 -18.46 -0.09 -10.52
CA THR A 49 -18.84 -1.33 -9.85
C THR A 49 -18.10 -2.51 -10.48
N LYS A 50 -17.45 -3.34 -9.68
CA LYS A 50 -16.74 -4.54 -10.12
C LYS A 50 -17.25 -5.77 -9.36
N THR A 51 -17.68 -6.78 -10.14
CA THR A 51 -18.10 -8.09 -9.61
C THR A 51 -17.15 -9.17 -10.12
N ILE A 52 -16.63 -10.00 -9.21
CA ILE A 52 -15.75 -11.12 -9.52
C ILE A 52 -16.40 -12.40 -8.96
N ALA A 53 -16.59 -13.41 -9.81
CA ALA A 53 -17.21 -14.69 -9.47
C ALA A 53 -18.55 -14.53 -8.69
N GLY A 54 -19.39 -13.58 -9.10
CA GLY A 54 -20.69 -13.31 -8.48
C GLY A 54 -20.65 -12.49 -7.18
N LYS A 55 -19.45 -12.13 -6.68
CA LYS A 55 -19.29 -11.28 -5.51
C LYS A 55 -18.91 -9.86 -5.95
N THR A 56 -19.69 -8.87 -5.54
CA THR A 56 -19.37 -7.45 -5.76
C THR A 56 -18.22 -7.05 -4.86
N ILE A 57 -17.10 -6.64 -5.46
CA ILE A 57 -15.88 -6.25 -4.79
C ILE A 57 -15.82 -4.73 -4.63
N LEU A 58 -16.15 -3.98 -5.69
CA LEU A 58 -16.30 -2.53 -5.65
C LEU A 58 -17.74 -2.21 -6.02
N LYS A 59 -18.36 -1.30 -5.27
CA LYS A 59 -19.77 -0.96 -5.42
C LYS A 59 -19.91 0.55 -5.54
N ASP A 60 -20.33 1.00 -6.71
CA ASP A 60 -20.75 2.39 -6.97
C ASP A 60 -19.71 3.43 -6.51
N ILE A 61 -18.46 3.25 -6.95
CA ILE A 61 -17.33 4.09 -6.56
C ILE A 61 -17.38 5.42 -7.32
N TYR A 62 -17.43 6.54 -6.57
CA TYR A 62 -17.30 7.91 -7.06
C TYR A 62 -16.07 8.55 -6.44
N LEU A 63 -14.99 8.72 -7.20
CA LEU A 63 -13.74 9.29 -6.72
C LEU A 63 -13.12 10.20 -7.77
N SER A 64 -12.50 11.28 -7.32
CA SER A 64 -11.70 12.17 -8.16
C SER A 64 -10.33 12.36 -7.54
N TYR A 65 -9.29 12.27 -8.37
CA TYR A 65 -7.91 12.36 -7.94
C TYR A 65 -7.28 13.64 -8.49
N TYR A 66 -6.62 14.40 -7.61
CA TYR A 66 -5.96 15.65 -7.96
C TYR A 66 -4.50 15.42 -8.28
N TYR A 67 -3.95 16.25 -9.16
CA TYR A 67 -2.52 16.24 -9.47
C TYR A 67 -1.69 16.50 -8.21
N GLY A 68 -0.61 15.76 -8.02
CA GLY A 68 0.28 15.87 -6.88
C GLY A 68 -0.25 15.25 -5.57
N ALA A 69 -1.49 14.72 -5.53
CA ALA A 69 -2.04 14.09 -4.33
C ALA A 69 -1.27 12.83 -3.95
N LYS A 70 -1.04 12.63 -2.65
CA LYS A 70 -0.44 11.43 -2.07
C LYS A 70 -1.52 10.66 -1.32
N ILE A 71 -1.90 9.50 -1.83
CA ILE A 71 -3.09 8.77 -1.39
C ILE A 71 -2.68 7.37 -0.94
N GLY A 72 -2.92 7.06 0.34
CA GLY A 72 -2.82 5.71 0.86
C GLY A 72 -4.16 4.98 0.76
N VAL A 73 -4.17 3.76 0.23
CA VAL A 73 -5.38 2.94 0.11
C VAL A 73 -5.38 1.86 1.18
N LEU A 74 -6.38 1.87 2.04
CA LEU A 74 -6.57 0.93 3.13
C LEU A 74 -7.82 0.08 2.94
N GLY A 75 -7.85 -1.09 3.55
CA GLY A 75 -8.99 -1.99 3.54
C GLY A 75 -8.59 -3.40 3.92
N LEU A 76 -9.56 -4.22 4.29
CA LEU A 76 -9.33 -5.63 4.60
C LEU A 76 -8.78 -6.39 3.38
N ASN A 77 -8.20 -7.58 3.62
CA ASN A 77 -7.80 -8.46 2.53
C ASN A 77 -9.04 -8.87 1.72
N GLY A 78 -8.93 -8.79 0.39
CA GLY A 78 -10.06 -9.01 -0.51
C GLY A 78 -11.07 -7.84 -0.62
N ALA A 79 -10.81 -6.67 -0.01
CA ALA A 79 -11.65 -5.47 -0.14
C ALA A 79 -11.59 -4.80 -1.52
N GLY A 80 -10.72 -5.28 -2.44
CA GLY A 80 -10.63 -4.75 -3.79
C GLY A 80 -9.52 -3.71 -4.01
N LYS A 81 -8.56 -3.59 -3.08
CA LYS A 81 -7.44 -2.62 -3.19
C LYS A 81 -6.66 -2.76 -4.50
N SER A 82 -6.12 -3.95 -4.78
CA SER A 82 -5.38 -4.22 -6.02
C SER A 82 -6.28 -4.14 -7.26
N THR A 83 -7.58 -4.49 -7.14
CA THR A 83 -8.55 -4.34 -8.23
C THR A 83 -8.74 -2.86 -8.57
N LEU A 84 -8.86 -2.00 -7.57
CA LEU A 84 -8.96 -0.55 -7.76
C LEU A 84 -7.72 -0.02 -8.50
N LEU A 85 -6.50 -0.40 -8.08
CA LEU A 85 -5.26 0.00 -8.76
C LEU A 85 -5.23 -0.48 -10.22
N LYS A 86 -5.64 -1.74 -10.48
CA LYS A 86 -5.69 -2.29 -11.85
C LYS A 86 -6.68 -1.55 -12.76
N ILE A 87 -7.82 -1.11 -12.22
CA ILE A 87 -8.78 -0.28 -12.96
C ILE A 87 -8.16 1.08 -13.28
N ILE A 88 -7.53 1.75 -12.30
CA ILE A 88 -6.86 3.05 -12.51
C ILE A 88 -5.71 2.91 -13.52
N ALA A 89 -4.96 1.81 -13.48
CA ALA A 89 -3.89 1.50 -14.42
C ALA A 89 -4.39 1.18 -15.85
N GLY A 90 -5.70 0.97 -16.02
CA GLY A 90 -6.28 0.54 -17.31
C GLY A 90 -6.01 -0.92 -17.67
N VAL A 91 -5.48 -1.71 -16.72
CA VAL A 91 -5.21 -3.16 -16.86
C VAL A 91 -6.52 -3.95 -16.79
N ASP A 92 -7.38 -3.62 -15.81
CA ASP A 92 -8.72 -4.20 -15.72
C ASP A 92 -9.75 -3.23 -16.31
N ARG A 93 -10.40 -3.67 -17.37
CA ARG A 93 -11.43 -2.90 -18.10
C ARG A 93 -12.82 -3.47 -17.98
N GLU A 94 -12.99 -4.58 -17.25
CA GLU A 94 -14.27 -5.27 -17.07
C GLU A 94 -14.96 -4.76 -15.82
N PHE A 95 -15.60 -3.61 -15.86
CA PHE A 95 -16.37 -3.01 -14.77
C PHE A 95 -17.57 -2.24 -15.32
N GLU A 96 -18.56 -2.03 -14.49
CA GLU A 96 -19.68 -1.11 -14.77
C GLU A 96 -19.30 0.30 -14.33
N GLY A 97 -19.88 1.32 -14.97
CA GLY A 97 -19.57 2.73 -14.70
C GLY A 97 -18.57 3.32 -15.71
N LYS A 98 -17.96 4.43 -15.36
CA LYS A 98 -17.07 5.18 -16.25
C LYS A 98 -15.82 5.63 -15.50
N VAL A 99 -14.68 5.56 -16.20
CA VAL A 99 -13.43 6.16 -15.75
C VAL A 99 -12.95 7.18 -16.79
N GLU A 100 -12.46 8.31 -16.32
CA GLU A 100 -11.98 9.38 -17.18
C GLU A 100 -10.61 9.82 -16.68
N MET A 101 -9.62 9.77 -17.58
CA MET A 101 -8.28 10.31 -17.36
C MET A 101 -8.12 11.57 -18.18
N ALA A 102 -7.59 12.62 -17.60
CA ALA A 102 -7.29 13.84 -18.33
C ALA A 102 -6.24 13.56 -19.44
N PRO A 103 -6.41 14.13 -20.63
CA PRO A 103 -5.48 13.88 -21.74
C PRO A 103 -4.07 14.37 -21.41
N GLY A 104 -3.07 13.62 -21.88
CA GLY A 104 -1.65 13.95 -21.75
C GLY A 104 -1.01 13.46 -20.45
N PHE A 105 -1.74 12.79 -19.54
CA PHE A 105 -1.19 12.19 -18.33
C PHE A 105 -0.86 10.71 -18.55
N ARG A 106 0.23 10.25 -17.94
CA ARG A 106 0.70 8.86 -18.00
C ARG A 106 0.57 8.19 -16.64
N THR A 107 0.15 6.93 -16.64
CA THR A 107 0.02 6.10 -15.46
C THR A 107 1.12 5.05 -15.42
N GLY A 108 1.81 4.93 -14.31
CA GLY A 108 2.75 3.85 -14.04
C GLY A 108 2.23 2.95 -12.93
N TYR A 109 2.32 1.64 -13.10
CA TYR A 109 1.80 0.65 -12.17
C TYR A 109 2.85 -0.39 -11.78
N LEU A 110 3.08 -0.56 -10.48
CA LEU A 110 3.89 -1.65 -9.94
C LEU A 110 2.99 -2.85 -9.65
N GLU A 111 3.14 -3.90 -10.44
CA GLU A 111 2.42 -5.16 -10.24
C GLU A 111 2.95 -5.94 -9.04
N GLN A 112 2.13 -6.86 -8.50
CA GLN A 112 2.54 -7.74 -7.40
C GLN A 112 3.69 -8.70 -7.78
N GLU A 113 3.66 -9.25 -9.00
CA GLU A 113 4.70 -10.14 -9.53
C GLU A 113 5.26 -9.57 -10.85
N PRO A 114 6.08 -8.52 -10.78
CA PRO A 114 6.62 -7.90 -11.99
C PRO A 114 7.74 -8.76 -12.59
N LEU A 115 8.01 -8.56 -13.88
CA LEU A 115 9.12 -9.17 -14.61
C LEU A 115 9.11 -10.72 -14.60
N LYS A 116 7.95 -11.35 -14.61
CA LYS A 116 7.81 -12.80 -14.43
C LYS A 116 8.49 -13.65 -15.53
N ASN A 117 8.59 -13.14 -16.74
CA ASN A 117 9.20 -13.85 -17.88
C ASN A 117 10.29 -12.99 -18.54
N GLU A 118 10.91 -12.09 -17.79
CA GLU A 118 11.94 -11.21 -18.30
C GLU A 118 13.29 -11.94 -18.28
N THR A 119 14.02 -11.88 -19.40
CA THR A 119 15.33 -12.54 -19.59
C THR A 119 16.46 -11.55 -19.77
N ARG A 120 16.17 -10.26 -19.96
CA ARG A 120 17.15 -9.20 -20.10
C ARG A 120 17.93 -8.95 -18.81
N THR A 121 19.01 -8.21 -18.92
CA THR A 121 19.79 -7.77 -17.77
C THR A 121 19.06 -6.74 -16.93
N VAL A 122 19.48 -6.58 -15.69
CA VAL A 122 18.94 -5.57 -14.76
C VAL A 122 19.09 -4.16 -15.34
N ASP A 123 20.27 -3.86 -15.92
CA ASP A 123 20.55 -2.57 -16.53
C ASP A 123 19.60 -2.27 -17.70
N GLU A 124 19.43 -3.21 -18.62
CA GLU A 124 18.51 -3.04 -19.77
C GLU A 124 17.09 -2.79 -19.32
N VAL A 125 16.60 -3.50 -18.31
CA VAL A 125 15.25 -3.33 -17.78
C VAL A 125 15.08 -1.98 -17.06
N ILE A 126 16.06 -1.54 -16.29
CA ILE A 126 16.00 -0.27 -15.57
C ILE A 126 16.08 0.91 -16.54
N ARG A 127 16.98 0.86 -17.54
CA ARG A 127 17.10 1.91 -18.59
C ARG A 127 15.85 2.05 -19.44
N GLU A 128 15.07 0.99 -19.61
CA GLU A 128 13.77 1.07 -20.26
C GLU A 128 12.83 2.10 -19.57
N GLY A 129 12.93 2.24 -18.23
CA GLY A 129 12.19 3.27 -17.49
C GLY A 129 12.55 4.69 -17.93
N ALA A 130 13.76 4.93 -18.37
CA ALA A 130 14.26 6.22 -18.85
C ALA A 130 14.32 6.30 -20.40
N ALA A 131 13.67 5.38 -21.12
CA ALA A 131 13.81 5.27 -22.58
C ALA A 131 13.47 6.55 -23.35
N GLU A 132 12.57 7.39 -22.86
CA GLU A 132 12.27 8.69 -23.49
C GLU A 132 13.45 9.65 -23.37
N VAL A 133 14.10 9.70 -22.19
CA VAL A 133 15.26 10.53 -21.95
C VAL A 133 16.46 10.03 -22.76
N THR A 134 16.67 8.70 -22.77
CA THR A 134 17.74 8.05 -23.54
C THR A 134 17.62 8.37 -25.04
N LYS A 135 16.40 8.29 -25.59
CA LYS A 135 16.15 8.65 -27.01
C LYS A 135 16.48 10.11 -27.33
N LEU A 136 16.17 11.04 -26.40
CA LEU A 136 16.53 12.45 -26.57
C LEU A 136 18.04 12.66 -26.54
N LEU A 137 18.75 11.96 -25.65
CA LEU A 137 20.22 11.98 -25.60
C LEU A 137 20.83 11.40 -26.87
N GLU A 138 20.36 10.24 -27.33
CA GLU A 138 20.82 9.62 -28.58
C GLU A 138 20.54 10.51 -29.81
N GLU A 139 19.39 11.21 -29.84
CA GLU A 139 19.07 12.17 -30.91
C GLU A 139 20.04 13.35 -30.86
N PHE A 140 20.32 13.88 -29.67
CA PHE A 140 21.24 14.97 -29.46
C PHE A 140 22.66 14.61 -29.91
N ASP A 141 23.16 13.44 -29.51
CA ASP A 141 24.50 12.96 -29.90
C ASP A 141 24.60 12.77 -31.41
N ARG A 142 23.58 12.14 -32.03
CA ARG A 142 23.52 11.93 -33.48
C ARG A 142 23.53 13.24 -34.27
N LEU A 143 22.84 14.27 -33.77
CA LEU A 143 22.82 15.59 -34.40
C LEU A 143 24.16 16.31 -34.23
N ASN A 144 24.83 16.15 -33.08
CA ASN A 144 26.17 16.68 -32.89
C ASN A 144 27.21 15.99 -33.80
N GLU A 145 27.13 14.66 -33.98
CA GLU A 145 27.94 13.93 -34.94
C GLU A 145 27.71 14.47 -36.36
N ARG A 146 26.44 14.72 -36.73
CA ARG A 146 26.09 15.28 -38.06
C ARG A 146 26.66 16.69 -38.25
N LEU A 147 26.74 17.52 -37.22
CA LEU A 147 27.38 18.85 -37.29
C LEU A 147 28.89 18.77 -37.58
N CYS A 148 29.52 17.64 -37.22
CA CYS A 148 30.94 17.39 -37.49
C CYS A 148 31.19 16.80 -38.89
N ASP A 149 30.13 16.51 -39.68
CA ASP A 149 30.25 15.97 -41.03
C ASP A 149 30.84 17.04 -41.99
N PRO A 150 31.99 16.77 -42.63
CA PRO A 150 32.60 17.71 -43.57
C PRO A 150 31.73 18.07 -44.79
N ASP A 151 30.78 17.20 -45.15
CA ASP A 151 29.93 17.33 -46.32
C ASP A 151 28.57 17.98 -46.00
N ILE A 152 28.35 18.49 -44.79
CA ILE A 152 27.10 19.15 -44.41
C ILE A 152 26.86 20.44 -45.18
N THR A 153 25.65 20.59 -45.75
CA THR A 153 25.30 21.82 -46.43
C THR A 153 24.96 22.94 -45.46
N PRO A 154 25.19 24.26 -45.80
CA PRO A 154 24.86 25.36 -44.90
C PRO A 154 23.42 25.36 -44.42
N ASP A 155 22.45 25.04 -45.30
CA ASP A 155 21.03 24.96 -44.92
C ASP A 155 20.72 23.82 -43.95
N ASP A 156 21.40 22.70 -44.08
CA ASP A 156 21.25 21.56 -43.15
C ASP A 156 21.96 21.84 -41.82
N MET A 157 23.07 22.54 -41.86
CA MET A 157 23.79 22.98 -40.67
C MET A 157 22.94 23.90 -39.78
N ASP A 158 22.27 24.90 -40.38
CA ASP A 158 21.39 25.83 -39.65
C ASP A 158 20.19 25.09 -39.04
N LYS A 159 19.55 24.18 -39.80
CA LYS A 159 18.45 23.36 -39.27
C LYS A 159 18.89 22.43 -38.12
N THR A 160 20.06 21.82 -38.28
CA THR A 160 20.63 20.92 -37.27
C THR A 160 20.97 21.67 -35.98
N LEU A 161 21.60 22.87 -36.10
CA LEU A 161 21.88 23.75 -34.98
C LEU A 161 20.63 24.18 -34.24
N ALA A 162 19.58 24.60 -34.94
CA ALA A 162 18.31 24.95 -34.33
C ALA A 162 17.71 23.76 -33.53
N ARG A 163 17.75 22.55 -34.15
CA ARG A 163 17.24 21.33 -33.48
C ARG A 163 18.07 20.91 -32.26
N VAL A 164 19.40 21.05 -32.32
CA VAL A 164 20.29 20.80 -31.18
C VAL A 164 19.98 21.78 -30.03
N GLY A 165 19.76 23.07 -30.34
CA GLY A 165 19.35 24.05 -29.32
C GLY A 165 18.02 23.69 -28.64
N ASP A 166 16.99 23.31 -29.42
CA ASP A 166 15.69 22.86 -28.88
C ASP A 166 15.81 21.61 -28.02
N LEU A 167 16.68 20.67 -28.41
CA LEU A 167 16.91 19.44 -27.64
C LEU A 167 17.70 19.73 -26.36
N GLN A 168 18.72 20.57 -26.44
CA GLN A 168 19.49 20.97 -25.28
C GLN A 168 18.61 21.63 -24.22
N GLU A 169 17.74 22.57 -24.60
CA GLU A 169 16.79 23.19 -23.68
C GLU A 169 15.87 22.15 -23.00
N LYS A 170 15.40 21.17 -23.76
CA LYS A 170 14.60 20.07 -23.21
C LYS A 170 15.39 19.17 -22.28
N LEU A 171 16.61 18.79 -22.62
CA LEU A 171 17.48 17.94 -21.83
C LEU A 171 17.89 18.63 -20.52
N ASP A 172 18.17 19.95 -20.57
CA ASP A 172 18.44 20.77 -19.40
C ASP A 172 17.22 20.86 -18.47
N ALA A 173 16.03 21.05 -19.03
CA ALA A 173 14.79 21.14 -18.26
C ALA A 173 14.44 19.84 -17.46
N ILE A 174 14.85 18.67 -17.99
CA ILE A 174 14.62 17.38 -17.32
C ILE A 174 15.82 16.82 -16.58
N ASP A 175 16.93 17.58 -16.53
CA ASP A 175 18.22 17.18 -15.94
C ASP A 175 18.74 15.84 -16.50
N ALA A 176 18.68 15.69 -17.83
CA ALA A 176 18.99 14.44 -18.52
C ALA A 176 20.48 14.05 -18.43
N TRP A 177 21.37 15.01 -18.24
CA TRP A 177 22.83 14.81 -18.18
C TRP A 177 23.27 13.98 -16.97
N THR A 178 22.45 13.92 -15.93
CA THR A 178 22.72 13.16 -14.71
C THR A 178 22.03 11.79 -14.70
N LEU A 179 21.48 11.35 -15.84
CA LEU A 179 20.67 10.12 -15.93
C LEU A 179 21.38 8.88 -15.36
N ASP A 180 22.64 8.65 -15.76
CA ASP A 180 23.40 7.48 -15.28
C ASP A 180 23.60 7.55 -13.76
N SER A 181 23.94 8.73 -13.21
CA SER A 181 24.04 8.91 -11.76
C SER A 181 22.68 8.74 -11.05
N GLN A 182 21.57 9.15 -11.66
CA GLN A 182 20.23 8.92 -11.11
C GLN A 182 19.89 7.43 -11.09
N ILE A 183 20.26 6.68 -12.14
CA ILE A 183 20.08 5.24 -12.23
C ILE A 183 20.91 4.53 -11.14
N GLU A 184 22.20 4.83 -11.04
CA GLU A 184 23.09 4.27 -10.02
C GLU A 184 22.60 4.54 -8.61
N MET A 185 22.22 5.78 -8.32
CA MET A 185 21.68 6.19 -7.01
C MET A 185 20.39 5.44 -6.67
N ALA A 186 19.46 5.30 -7.62
CA ALA A 186 18.21 4.57 -7.40
C ALA A 186 18.44 3.06 -7.22
N MET A 187 19.37 2.47 -7.99
CA MET A 187 19.76 1.07 -7.86
C MET A 187 20.39 0.79 -6.49
N ASP A 188 21.31 1.64 -6.04
CA ASP A 188 21.97 1.51 -4.74
C ASP A 188 20.96 1.69 -3.59
N ALA A 189 20.15 2.73 -3.62
CA ALA A 189 19.14 3.01 -2.60
C ALA A 189 18.10 1.90 -2.45
N LEU A 190 17.68 1.28 -3.55
CA LEU A 190 16.76 0.14 -3.56
C LEU A 190 17.48 -1.20 -3.42
N ARG A 191 18.82 -1.19 -3.33
CA ARG A 191 19.66 -2.41 -3.28
C ARG A 191 19.31 -3.38 -4.39
N CYS A 192 19.24 -2.86 -5.62
CA CYS A 192 19.02 -3.68 -6.81
C CYS A 192 20.17 -4.68 -6.98
N PRO A 193 19.94 -5.84 -7.64
CA PRO A 193 21.00 -6.75 -8.03
C PRO A 193 22.02 -6.08 -8.96
N PRO A 194 23.20 -6.67 -9.15
CA PRO A 194 24.20 -6.18 -10.10
C PRO A 194 23.60 -5.93 -11.50
N ALA A 195 24.07 -4.90 -12.18
CA ALA A 195 23.55 -4.43 -13.46
C ALA A 195 23.59 -5.51 -14.57
N ASP A 196 24.59 -6.39 -14.53
CA ASP A 196 24.83 -7.50 -15.46
C ASP A 196 24.04 -8.77 -15.14
N ALA A 197 23.37 -8.83 -13.96
CA ALA A 197 22.56 -9.98 -13.60
C ALA A 197 21.33 -10.09 -14.50
N THR A 198 20.95 -11.34 -14.89
CA THR A 198 19.76 -11.60 -15.72
C THR A 198 18.50 -11.74 -14.86
N CYS A 199 17.40 -11.16 -15.30
CA CYS A 199 16.15 -11.10 -14.53
C CYS A 199 15.49 -12.45 -14.27
N ASP A 200 15.74 -13.46 -15.09
CA ASP A 200 15.23 -14.83 -14.92
C ASP A 200 15.78 -15.53 -13.68
N ARG A 201 17.01 -15.20 -13.25
CA ARG A 201 17.69 -15.79 -12.10
C ARG A 201 17.39 -15.08 -10.79
N LEU A 202 16.73 -13.94 -10.82
CA LEU A 202 16.45 -13.14 -9.65
C LEU A 202 15.33 -13.77 -8.80
N SER A 203 15.44 -13.60 -7.49
CA SER A 203 14.33 -13.86 -6.56
C SER A 203 13.14 -12.92 -6.81
N GLY A 204 11.95 -13.29 -6.34
CA GLY A 204 10.75 -12.44 -6.48
C GLY A 204 10.93 -11.04 -5.87
N GLY A 205 11.66 -10.95 -4.75
CA GLY A 205 11.96 -9.66 -4.09
C GLY A 205 12.93 -8.81 -4.92
N GLU A 206 13.93 -9.39 -5.52
CA GLU A 206 14.89 -8.70 -6.40
C GLU A 206 14.21 -8.18 -7.66
N ARG A 207 13.44 -9.03 -8.34
CA ARG A 207 12.64 -8.61 -9.51
C ARG A 207 11.74 -7.43 -9.18
N ARG A 208 11.15 -7.42 -7.98
CA ARG A 208 10.29 -6.34 -7.53
C ARG A 208 11.05 -5.03 -7.32
N ARG A 209 12.26 -5.08 -6.75
CA ARG A 209 13.12 -3.90 -6.58
C ARG A 209 13.55 -3.31 -7.93
N VAL A 210 13.94 -4.17 -8.88
CA VAL A 210 14.26 -3.76 -10.26
C VAL A 210 13.07 -3.10 -10.94
N ALA A 211 11.89 -3.69 -10.84
CA ALA A 211 10.66 -3.12 -11.41
C ALA A 211 10.26 -1.79 -10.76
N LEU A 212 10.43 -1.67 -9.44
CA LEU A 212 10.20 -0.41 -8.73
C LEU A 212 11.20 0.65 -9.21
N CYS A 213 12.48 0.34 -9.30
CA CYS A 213 13.51 1.24 -9.83
C CYS A 213 13.16 1.75 -11.23
N ARG A 214 12.85 0.83 -12.17
CA ARG A 214 12.39 1.16 -13.52
C ARG A 214 11.18 2.11 -13.50
N LEU A 215 10.20 1.81 -12.66
CA LEU A 215 8.97 2.59 -12.57
C LEU A 215 9.22 4.01 -12.04
N LEU A 216 10.07 4.18 -11.02
CA LEU A 216 10.41 5.49 -10.46
C LEU A 216 11.17 6.35 -11.46
N LEU A 217 12.08 5.75 -12.24
CA LEU A 217 12.83 6.45 -13.30
C LEU A 217 11.95 6.88 -14.47
N SER A 218 10.84 6.18 -14.74
CA SER A 218 9.90 6.57 -15.82
C SER A 218 9.07 7.81 -15.48
N LYS A 219 9.09 8.28 -14.22
CA LYS A 219 8.44 9.50 -13.72
C LYS A 219 7.01 9.70 -14.26
N PRO A 220 6.08 8.74 -14.11
CA PRO A 220 4.71 8.89 -14.61
C PRO A 220 3.95 9.94 -13.80
N ASP A 221 2.93 10.57 -14.39
CA ASP A 221 2.10 11.56 -13.69
C ASP A 221 1.25 10.97 -12.58
N ILE A 222 0.83 9.71 -12.75
CA ILE A 222 0.12 8.92 -11.74
C ILE A 222 0.92 7.67 -11.45
N LEU A 223 1.43 7.56 -10.23
CA LEU A 223 2.21 6.43 -9.76
C LEU A 223 1.34 5.52 -8.88
N LEU A 224 1.15 4.28 -9.32
CA LEU A 224 0.35 3.28 -8.64
C LEU A 224 1.26 2.20 -8.04
N LEU A 225 1.24 2.06 -6.71
CA LEU A 225 2.10 1.17 -5.97
C LEU A 225 1.28 0.17 -5.16
N ASP A 226 1.40 -1.12 -5.47
CA ASP A 226 0.78 -2.19 -4.69
C ASP A 226 1.81 -2.82 -3.78
N GLU A 227 1.72 -2.57 -2.46
CA GLU A 227 2.62 -3.02 -1.40
C GLU A 227 4.12 -2.67 -1.67
N PRO A 228 4.49 -1.40 -1.92
CA PRO A 228 5.83 -1.04 -2.36
C PRO A 228 6.92 -1.30 -1.30
N THR A 229 6.57 -1.34 -0.02
CA THR A 229 7.50 -1.55 1.09
C THR A 229 7.85 -3.03 1.30
N ASN A 230 7.10 -3.97 0.69
CA ASN A 230 7.38 -5.39 0.82
C ASN A 230 8.72 -5.75 0.17
N HIS A 231 9.53 -6.54 0.86
CA HIS A 231 10.87 -6.98 0.47
C HIS A 231 11.94 -5.86 0.43
N LEU A 232 11.61 -4.65 0.91
CA LEU A 232 12.59 -3.60 1.15
C LEU A 232 13.13 -3.69 2.59
N ASP A 233 14.36 -3.29 2.78
CA ASP A 233 14.91 -3.07 4.11
C ASP A 233 14.56 -1.64 4.61
N PRO A 234 14.76 -1.34 5.91
CA PRO A 234 14.37 -0.06 6.48
C PRO A 234 15.02 1.15 5.81
N GLU A 235 16.26 1.03 5.33
CA GLU A 235 16.97 2.12 4.65
C GLU A 235 16.36 2.41 3.29
N SER A 236 16.06 1.36 2.51
CA SER A 236 15.38 1.48 1.22
C SER A 236 13.95 2.02 1.38
N VAL A 237 13.22 1.61 2.44
CA VAL A 237 11.90 2.16 2.75
C VAL A 237 12.00 3.66 3.05
N TYR A 238 12.95 4.06 3.91
CA TYR A 238 13.16 5.47 4.24
C TYR A 238 13.49 6.32 3.01
N TRP A 239 14.37 5.83 2.14
CA TRP A 239 14.68 6.51 0.89
C TRP A 239 13.43 6.65 0.00
N LEU A 240 12.64 5.58 -0.13
CA LEU A 240 11.40 5.59 -0.92
C LEU A 240 10.39 6.61 -0.38
N GLU A 241 10.23 6.70 0.94
CA GLU A 241 9.38 7.69 1.59
C GLU A 241 9.80 9.12 1.22
N GLN A 242 11.12 9.43 1.33
CA GLN A 242 11.66 10.74 0.97
C GLN A 242 11.47 11.06 -0.52
N TYR A 243 11.67 10.07 -1.39
CA TYR A 243 11.46 10.21 -2.82
C TYR A 243 9.98 10.51 -3.14
N LEU A 244 9.06 9.72 -2.61
CA LEU A 244 7.62 9.86 -2.87
C LEU A 244 7.02 11.13 -2.26
N ALA A 245 7.51 11.58 -1.11
CA ALA A 245 7.08 12.84 -0.51
C ALA A 245 7.39 14.05 -1.41
N ARG A 246 8.51 13.99 -2.15
CA ARG A 246 8.94 15.05 -3.09
C ARG A 246 8.47 14.83 -4.52
N TYR A 247 7.86 13.69 -4.80
CA TYR A 247 7.41 13.33 -6.15
C TYR A 247 6.37 14.35 -6.64
N PRO A 248 6.52 14.96 -7.83
CA PRO A 248 5.60 16.00 -8.29
C PRO A 248 4.22 15.44 -8.69
N GLY A 249 4.17 14.21 -9.22
CA GLY A 249 2.95 13.56 -9.66
C GLY A 249 2.08 13.02 -8.51
N THR A 250 0.95 12.47 -8.88
CA THR A 250 0.02 11.81 -7.95
C THR A 250 0.54 10.42 -7.61
N VAL A 251 0.54 10.07 -6.31
CA VAL A 251 0.92 8.74 -5.83
C VAL A 251 -0.29 8.08 -5.19
N ILE A 252 -0.61 6.86 -5.60
CA ILE A 252 -1.64 6.03 -4.98
C ILE A 252 -0.96 4.73 -4.54
N ALA A 253 -0.81 4.55 -3.23
CA ALA A 253 -0.11 3.41 -2.66
C ALA A 253 -1.06 2.55 -1.80
N VAL A 254 -1.10 1.26 -2.10
CA VAL A 254 -1.68 0.24 -1.22
C VAL A 254 -0.57 -0.30 -0.36
N THR A 255 -0.65 -0.17 0.95
CA THR A 255 0.31 -0.79 1.88
C THR A 255 -0.30 -1.00 3.25
N HIS A 256 0.28 -1.95 3.99
CA HIS A 256 -0.02 -2.19 5.39
C HIS A 256 0.99 -1.49 6.33
N ASP A 257 1.99 -0.82 5.79
CA ASP A 257 2.98 -0.06 6.55
C ASP A 257 2.40 1.28 7.01
N ARG A 258 2.15 1.38 8.32
CA ARG A 258 1.54 2.56 8.95
C ARG A 258 2.47 3.76 8.95
N TYR A 259 3.76 3.53 9.15
CA TYR A 259 4.78 4.59 9.18
C TYR A 259 4.96 5.20 7.79
N PHE A 260 5.03 4.34 6.78
CA PHE A 260 5.05 4.80 5.40
C PHE A 260 3.83 5.69 5.06
N LEU A 261 2.63 5.28 5.47
CA LEU A 261 1.41 6.07 5.24
C LEU A 261 1.39 7.38 6.04
N ASP A 262 1.96 7.41 7.25
CA ASP A 262 2.06 8.65 8.03
C ASP A 262 3.05 9.64 7.41
N ASN A 263 4.13 9.16 6.79
CA ASN A 263 5.18 9.99 6.21
C ASN A 263 4.85 10.47 4.79
N VAL A 264 4.14 9.68 3.99
CA VAL A 264 3.91 9.94 2.57
C VAL A 264 2.49 10.44 2.29
N ALA A 265 1.47 9.86 2.92
CA ALA A 265 0.08 10.11 2.54
C ALA A 265 -0.47 11.44 3.08
N GLY A 266 -1.07 12.24 2.20
CA GLY A 266 -1.89 13.39 2.58
C GLY A 266 -3.40 13.10 2.54
N TRP A 267 -3.77 11.94 1.99
CA TRP A 267 -5.13 11.43 1.93
C TRP A 267 -5.12 9.92 2.15
N ILE A 268 -6.13 9.43 2.85
CA ILE A 268 -6.39 7.99 3.00
C ILE A 268 -7.72 7.65 2.33
N LEU A 269 -7.69 6.67 1.44
CA LEU A 269 -8.88 6.07 0.84
C LEU A 269 -9.13 4.72 1.51
N GLU A 270 -10.17 4.65 2.33
CA GLU A 270 -10.59 3.38 2.93
C GLU A 270 -11.59 2.66 2.02
N LEU A 271 -11.28 1.41 1.66
CA LEU A 271 -12.23 0.51 1.01
C LEU A 271 -12.93 -0.32 2.09
N ASP A 272 -14.17 0.02 2.37
CA ASP A 272 -15.02 -0.67 3.35
C ASP A 272 -16.29 -1.19 2.66
N ARG A 273 -16.50 -2.51 2.65
CA ARG A 273 -17.66 -3.19 2.04
C ARG A 273 -17.94 -2.81 0.59
N GLY A 274 -16.86 -2.65 -0.17
CA GLY A 274 -16.91 -2.27 -1.58
C GLY A 274 -17.09 -0.77 -1.85
N VAL A 275 -17.24 0.07 -0.82
CA VAL A 275 -17.38 1.53 -0.96
C VAL A 275 -16.04 2.20 -0.67
N GLY A 276 -15.70 3.22 -1.43
CA GLY A 276 -14.50 4.04 -1.23
C GLY A 276 -14.81 5.28 -0.39
N ILE A 277 -14.17 5.40 0.76
CA ILE A 277 -14.38 6.51 1.70
C ILE A 277 -13.08 7.30 1.82
N PRO A 278 -13.00 8.54 1.28
CA PRO A 278 -11.82 9.37 1.38
C PRO A 278 -11.75 10.10 2.73
N TYR A 279 -10.56 10.12 3.33
CA TYR A 279 -10.22 10.88 4.52
C TYR A 279 -9.05 11.80 4.23
N LYS A 280 -9.16 13.06 4.64
CA LYS A 280 -8.04 14.00 4.54
C LYS A 280 -7.09 13.79 5.72
N GLY A 281 -5.81 13.70 5.42
CA GLY A 281 -4.74 13.49 6.40
C GLY A 281 -3.99 12.16 6.18
N ASN A 282 -3.06 11.88 7.08
CA ASN A 282 -2.24 10.67 7.11
C ASN A 282 -2.95 9.51 7.84
N TYR A 283 -2.23 8.41 8.08
CA TYR A 283 -2.76 7.22 8.75
C TYR A 283 -3.27 7.52 10.17
N THR A 284 -2.52 8.27 10.96
CA THR A 284 -2.91 8.66 12.34
C THR A 284 -4.20 9.48 12.32
N GLY A 285 -4.30 10.46 11.43
CA GLY A 285 -5.51 11.28 11.26
C GLY A 285 -6.73 10.47 10.79
N TRP A 286 -6.51 9.48 9.90
CA TRP A 286 -7.56 8.54 9.50
C TRP A 286 -8.06 7.71 10.69
N LEU A 287 -7.16 7.18 11.53
CA LEU A 287 -7.52 6.34 12.67
C LEU A 287 -8.46 7.08 13.65
N GLU A 288 -8.17 8.35 13.92
CA GLU A 288 -9.01 9.19 14.78
C GLU A 288 -10.40 9.45 14.15
N GLN A 289 -10.43 9.77 12.86
CA GLN A 289 -11.68 10.01 12.13
C GLN A 289 -12.52 8.73 12.04
N LYS A 290 -11.88 7.59 11.79
CA LYS A 290 -12.55 6.28 11.78
C LYS A 290 -13.16 5.94 13.14
N LYS A 291 -12.43 6.14 14.23
CA LYS A 291 -12.94 5.92 15.58
C LYS A 291 -14.21 6.73 15.85
N LYS A 292 -14.19 8.02 15.52
CA LYS A 292 -15.37 8.90 15.67
C LYS A 292 -16.55 8.43 14.80
N ARG A 293 -16.29 7.99 13.56
CA ARG A 293 -17.31 7.42 12.68
C ARG A 293 -17.95 6.18 13.28
N LEU A 294 -17.13 5.23 13.76
CA LEU A 294 -17.62 3.98 14.38
C LEU A 294 -18.46 4.25 15.63
N GLU A 295 -18.04 5.20 16.48
CA GLU A 295 -18.84 5.61 17.66
C GLU A 295 -20.20 6.20 17.28
N LEU A 296 -20.27 6.96 16.19
CA LEU A 296 -21.53 7.49 15.67
C LEU A 296 -22.42 6.37 15.08
N GLU A 297 -21.83 5.47 14.31
CA GLU A 297 -22.54 4.30 13.76
C GLU A 297 -23.11 3.43 14.88
N GLU A 298 -22.36 3.18 15.97
CA GLU A 298 -22.84 2.43 17.12
C GLU A 298 -24.02 3.09 17.82
N LYS A 299 -23.94 4.40 18.01
CA LYS A 299 -25.06 5.16 18.58
C LYS A 299 -26.31 5.08 17.69
N GLN A 300 -26.15 5.25 16.38
CA GLN A 300 -27.25 5.14 15.42
C GLN A 300 -27.86 3.75 15.42
N GLU A 301 -27.01 2.69 15.42
CA GLU A 301 -27.46 1.31 15.45
C GLU A 301 -28.20 0.97 16.76
N SER A 302 -27.71 1.45 17.91
CA SER A 302 -28.41 1.30 19.19
C SER A 302 -29.80 1.94 19.20
N VAL A 303 -29.92 3.16 18.60
CA VAL A 303 -31.22 3.84 18.45
C VAL A 303 -32.12 3.06 17.48
N ARG A 304 -31.59 2.57 16.38
CA ARG A 304 -32.29 1.77 15.39
C ARG A 304 -32.82 0.46 15.99
N GLN A 305 -32.00 -0.28 16.75
CA GLN A 305 -32.42 -1.52 17.43
C GLN A 305 -33.53 -1.26 18.44
N LYS A 306 -33.44 -0.17 19.21
CA LYS A 306 -34.52 0.23 20.12
C LYS A 306 -35.82 0.58 19.36
N THR A 307 -35.70 1.17 18.17
CA THR A 307 -36.85 1.47 17.32
C THR A 307 -37.46 0.20 16.74
N LEU A 308 -36.63 -0.70 16.21
CA LEU A 308 -37.04 -2.03 15.71
C LEU A 308 -37.74 -2.85 16.79
N ALA A 309 -37.20 -2.89 18.01
CA ALA A 309 -37.80 -3.60 19.14
C ALA A 309 -39.18 -3.01 19.47
N ARG A 310 -39.32 -1.68 19.46
CA ARG A 310 -40.58 -0.97 19.72
C ARG A 310 -41.60 -1.22 18.60
N GLU A 311 -41.19 -1.21 17.35
CA GLU A 311 -42.05 -1.54 16.20
C GLU A 311 -42.47 -3.03 16.21
N LEU A 312 -41.56 -3.94 16.57
CA LEU A 312 -41.87 -5.35 16.74
C LEU A 312 -42.93 -5.61 17.82
N GLU A 313 -42.79 -4.91 18.97
CA GLU A 313 -43.75 -5.00 20.06
C GLU A 313 -45.10 -4.45 19.63
N TRP A 314 -45.15 -3.34 18.89
CA TRP A 314 -46.35 -2.79 18.31
C TRP A 314 -47.03 -3.75 17.30
N VAL A 315 -46.25 -4.43 16.44
CA VAL A 315 -46.74 -5.45 15.49
C VAL A 315 -47.35 -6.64 16.23
N ARG A 316 -46.81 -7.02 17.40
CA ARG A 316 -47.31 -8.15 18.22
C ARG A 316 -48.59 -7.81 18.98
N GLN A 317 -48.76 -6.57 19.44
CA GLN A 317 -49.86 -6.20 20.35
C GLN A 317 -51.23 -5.96 19.68
N ASN A 318 -51.34 -5.79 18.35
CA ASN A 318 -52.63 -5.33 17.76
C ASN A 318 -53.05 -6.06 16.49
N PRO A 319 -53.78 -7.22 16.62
CA PRO A 319 -54.32 -7.92 15.45
C PRO A 319 -55.52 -7.24 14.76
N LYS A 320 -56.29 -6.40 15.45
CA LYS A 320 -57.58 -5.86 14.96
C LYS A 320 -57.51 -4.48 14.29
N GLY A 321 -56.42 -3.74 14.40
CA GLY A 321 -56.25 -2.40 13.79
C GLY A 321 -55.51 -2.37 12.44
N ARG A 322 -55.26 -3.51 11.81
CA ARG A 322 -54.32 -3.74 10.70
C ARG A 322 -54.75 -3.20 9.32
N GLN A 323 -56.02 -2.76 9.10
CA GLN A 323 -56.49 -2.76 7.72
C GLN A 323 -56.25 -1.54 6.85
N ALA A 324 -55.83 -0.37 7.32
CA ALA A 324 -55.58 0.77 6.42
C ALA A 324 -54.31 1.59 6.69
N LYS A 325 -53.89 1.77 7.95
CA LYS A 325 -52.68 2.62 8.27
C LYS A 325 -51.40 1.80 8.48
N SER A 326 -51.50 0.42 8.44
CA SER A 326 -50.42 -0.47 8.82
C SER A 326 -49.48 -0.88 7.67
N LYS A 327 -49.89 -0.77 6.39
CA LYS A 327 -49.08 -1.18 5.24
C LYS A 327 -47.77 -0.37 5.10
N ALA A 328 -47.84 0.95 5.27
CA ALA A 328 -46.67 1.80 5.17
C ALA A 328 -45.66 1.55 6.33
N ARG A 329 -46.20 1.29 7.55
CA ARG A 329 -45.38 1.02 8.74
C ARG A 329 -44.78 -0.38 8.72
N LEU A 330 -45.53 -1.37 8.20
CA LEU A 330 -45.04 -2.73 7.98
C LEU A 330 -43.93 -2.73 6.89
N ALA A 331 -44.13 -2.02 5.80
CA ALA A 331 -43.16 -1.87 4.74
C ALA A 331 -41.90 -1.09 5.20
N ALA A 332 -42.03 -0.15 6.14
CA ALA A 332 -40.91 0.52 6.78
C ALA A 332 -40.15 -0.44 7.72
N TYR A 333 -40.85 -1.27 8.48
CA TYR A 333 -40.24 -2.31 9.32
C TYR A 333 -39.53 -3.36 8.50
N GLU A 334 -40.12 -3.87 7.41
CA GLU A 334 -39.52 -4.82 6.49
C GLU A 334 -38.28 -4.24 5.79
N ARG A 335 -38.30 -2.96 5.40
CA ARG A 335 -37.11 -2.26 4.89
C ARG A 335 -36.00 -2.20 5.95
N MET A 336 -36.32 -1.81 7.18
CA MET A 336 -35.35 -1.78 8.28
C MET A 336 -34.78 -3.16 8.60
N LEU A 337 -35.58 -4.24 8.47
CA LEU A 337 -35.13 -5.64 8.64
C LEU A 337 -34.20 -6.09 7.51
N ASN A 338 -34.52 -5.75 6.26
CA ASN A 338 -33.72 -6.13 5.09
C ASN A 338 -32.38 -5.38 5.04
N GLU A 339 -32.32 -4.15 5.54
CA GLU A 339 -31.06 -3.39 5.70
C GLU A 339 -30.16 -3.98 6.80
N ASP A 340 -30.66 -4.80 7.71
CA ASP A 340 -29.93 -5.40 8.83
C ASP A 340 -29.07 -6.62 8.42
N GLN A 341 -29.17 -7.09 7.18
CA GLN A 341 -28.41 -8.28 6.70
C GLN A 341 -26.95 -7.96 6.34
N GLU A 342 -26.55 -6.70 6.21
CA GLU A 342 -25.14 -6.31 6.04
C GLU A 342 -24.42 -6.17 7.41
N LYS A 343 -24.36 -7.30 8.15
CA LYS A 343 -23.70 -7.31 9.45
C LYS A 343 -22.21 -6.99 9.33
N ARG A 344 -21.73 -6.11 10.22
CA ARG A 344 -20.32 -5.88 10.51
C ARG A 344 -19.58 -7.22 10.56
N ALA A 345 -18.48 -7.33 9.82
CA ALA A 345 -17.49 -8.35 10.11
C ALA A 345 -17.06 -8.11 11.57
N LYS A 346 -17.37 -9.07 12.46
CA LYS A 346 -16.90 -9.03 13.83
C LYS A 346 -15.38 -8.94 13.79
N GLU A 347 -14.80 -8.03 14.57
CA GLU A 347 -13.36 -8.04 14.78
C GLU A 347 -12.92 -9.46 15.13
N ILE A 348 -11.92 -9.94 14.38
CA ILE A 348 -11.41 -11.29 14.57
C ILE A 348 -10.56 -11.26 15.83
N GLU A 349 -11.11 -11.74 16.94
CA GLU A 349 -10.37 -11.87 18.18
C GLU A 349 -9.69 -13.25 18.18
N ILE A 350 -8.38 -13.24 17.86
CA ILE A 350 -7.55 -14.43 17.89
C ILE A 350 -7.04 -14.59 19.33
N TYR A 351 -7.59 -15.57 20.04
CA TYR A 351 -7.08 -15.95 21.35
C TYR A 351 -5.98 -17.00 21.21
N ILE A 352 -4.76 -16.65 21.63
CA ILE A 352 -3.62 -17.56 21.75
C ILE A 352 -3.44 -17.83 23.24
N PRO A 353 -3.71 -19.03 23.73
CA PRO A 353 -3.55 -19.34 25.16
C PRO A 353 -2.06 -19.30 25.55
N PRO A 354 -1.74 -18.86 26.78
CA PRO A 354 -0.36 -18.92 27.26
C PRO A 354 0.13 -20.37 27.28
N GLY A 355 1.33 -20.59 26.81
CA GLY A 355 2.00 -21.88 26.86
C GLY A 355 2.43 -22.26 28.29
N PRO A 356 3.01 -23.46 28.48
CA PRO A 356 3.61 -23.83 29.75
C PRO A 356 4.74 -22.85 30.12
N ARG A 357 4.98 -22.67 31.41
CA ARG A 357 6.02 -21.76 31.90
C ARG A 357 7.38 -22.19 31.33
N LEU A 358 8.04 -21.29 30.66
CA LEU A 358 9.40 -21.48 30.17
C LEU A 358 10.39 -21.45 31.34
N GLY A 359 11.49 -22.22 31.23
CA GLY A 359 12.63 -22.14 32.16
C GLY A 359 13.34 -20.78 32.02
N ASN A 360 14.41 -20.61 32.80
CA ASN A 360 15.19 -19.37 32.78
C ASN A 360 15.97 -19.13 31.47
N LEU A 361 16.23 -20.17 30.71
CA LEU A 361 16.90 -20.12 29.43
C LEU A 361 15.90 -20.46 28.31
N VAL A 362 15.77 -19.58 27.33
CA VAL A 362 14.96 -19.84 26.13
C VAL A 362 15.87 -20.19 24.96
N VAL A 363 16.73 -19.26 24.55
CA VAL A 363 17.76 -19.48 23.52
C VAL A 363 19.02 -18.74 23.95
N GLU A 364 20.16 -19.41 23.87
CA GLU A 364 21.48 -18.83 24.08
C GLU A 364 22.35 -19.17 22.87
N ALA A 365 23.02 -18.18 22.31
CA ALA A 365 24.02 -18.30 21.28
C ALA A 365 25.39 -17.92 21.83
N LYS A 366 26.42 -18.70 21.56
CA LYS A 366 27.80 -18.46 22.00
C LYS A 366 28.77 -18.57 20.85
N ALA A 367 29.56 -17.51 20.68
CA ALA A 367 30.63 -17.43 19.69
C ALA A 367 30.20 -17.88 18.29
N LEU A 368 29.01 -17.42 17.87
CA LEU A 368 28.33 -17.90 16.68
C LEU A 368 28.94 -17.25 15.44
N SER A 369 29.46 -18.07 14.53
CA SER A 369 29.96 -17.60 13.24
C SER A 369 29.37 -18.41 12.09
N LYS A 370 29.05 -17.73 10.99
CA LYS A 370 28.49 -18.31 9.76
C LYS A 370 28.92 -17.54 8.53
N ALA A 371 29.46 -18.27 7.54
CA ALA A 371 29.78 -17.72 6.23
C ALA A 371 29.16 -18.56 5.11
N PHE A 372 28.95 -17.95 3.96
CA PHE A 372 28.63 -18.63 2.70
C PHE A 372 29.61 -18.20 1.63
N GLY A 373 30.48 -19.17 1.20
CA GLY A 373 31.61 -18.88 0.34
C GLY A 373 32.52 -17.85 1.00
N ASP A 374 32.80 -16.74 0.31
CA ASP A 374 33.67 -15.66 0.81
C ASP A 374 32.92 -14.60 1.65
N THR A 375 31.62 -14.76 1.80
CA THR A 375 30.79 -13.76 2.52
C THR A 375 30.55 -14.20 3.95
N MET A 376 31.15 -13.49 4.92
CA MET A 376 30.85 -13.63 6.35
C MET A 376 29.53 -12.96 6.68
N LEU A 377 28.57 -13.72 7.22
CA LEU A 377 27.26 -13.19 7.65
C LEU A 377 27.22 -12.89 9.14
N LEU A 378 27.78 -13.76 9.94
CA LEU A 378 27.84 -13.64 11.40
C LEU A 378 29.27 -13.93 11.85
N ASP A 379 29.82 -13.11 12.72
CA ASP A 379 31.16 -13.26 13.25
C ASP A 379 31.14 -13.08 14.76
N ASP A 380 31.45 -14.12 15.49
CA ASP A 380 31.56 -14.18 16.96
C ASP A 380 30.34 -13.56 17.70
N VAL A 381 29.13 -13.88 17.26
CA VAL A 381 27.89 -13.30 17.80
C VAL A 381 27.47 -14.04 19.06
N GLU A 382 27.25 -13.30 20.14
CA GLU A 382 26.73 -13.83 21.40
C GLU A 382 25.43 -13.12 21.81
N PHE A 383 24.41 -13.88 22.20
CA PHE A 383 23.18 -13.35 22.77
C PHE A 383 22.43 -14.40 23.60
N ALA A 384 21.55 -13.91 24.49
CA ALA A 384 20.62 -14.74 25.22
C ALA A 384 19.21 -14.14 25.18
N ILE A 385 18.22 -14.98 24.91
CA ILE A 385 16.80 -14.59 24.89
C ILE A 385 16.16 -15.09 26.19
N PRO A 386 15.73 -14.21 27.08
CA PRO A 386 15.04 -14.58 28.31
C PRO A 386 13.57 -14.93 28.07
N PRO A 387 12.89 -15.63 28.98
CA PRO A 387 11.48 -15.95 28.87
C PRO A 387 10.62 -14.68 28.82
N GLY A 388 9.64 -14.66 27.91
CA GLY A 388 8.73 -13.52 27.71
C GLY A 388 9.32 -12.36 26.92
N ALA A 389 10.56 -12.45 26.44
CA ALA A 389 11.15 -11.42 25.59
C ALA A 389 10.53 -11.44 24.17
N ILE A 390 10.35 -10.24 23.63
CA ILE A 390 10.06 -10.02 22.21
C ILE A 390 11.32 -9.40 21.61
N VAL A 391 11.93 -10.11 20.67
CA VAL A 391 13.20 -9.70 20.04
C VAL A 391 12.96 -9.37 18.58
N GLY A 392 13.26 -8.12 18.18
CA GLY A 392 13.29 -7.69 16.78
C GLY A 392 14.69 -7.81 16.20
N ILE A 393 14.83 -8.46 15.03
CA ILE A 393 16.11 -8.55 14.30
C ILE A 393 16.02 -7.61 13.09
N ILE A 394 16.85 -6.58 13.10
CA ILE A 394 16.89 -5.53 12.07
C ILE A 394 18.22 -5.62 11.33
N GLY A 395 18.22 -5.31 10.07
CA GLY A 395 19.40 -5.23 9.23
C GLY A 395 19.06 -5.24 7.76
N PRO A 396 20.05 -4.94 6.90
CA PRO A 396 19.87 -4.92 5.44
C PRO A 396 19.49 -6.28 4.88
N ASN A 397 18.98 -6.29 3.66
CA ASN A 397 18.74 -7.52 2.94
C ASN A 397 20.08 -8.24 2.67
N GLY A 398 20.10 -9.57 2.85
CA GLY A 398 21.32 -10.35 2.76
C GLY A 398 22.17 -10.41 4.04
N ALA A 399 21.88 -9.63 5.09
CA ALA A 399 22.65 -9.61 6.34
C ALA A 399 22.57 -10.88 7.21
N GLY A 400 21.97 -11.96 6.72
CA GLY A 400 21.90 -13.22 7.46
C GLY A 400 20.74 -13.39 8.44
N LYS A 401 19.75 -12.48 8.45
CA LYS A 401 18.58 -12.55 9.37
C LYS A 401 17.85 -13.90 9.29
N THR A 402 17.49 -14.33 8.09
CA THR A 402 16.82 -15.63 7.86
C THR A 402 17.74 -16.81 8.20
N THR A 403 19.03 -16.69 7.94
CA THR A 403 20.04 -17.70 8.30
C THR A 403 20.11 -17.90 9.81
N LEU A 404 20.09 -16.79 10.57
CA LEU A 404 20.04 -16.83 12.04
C LEU A 404 18.81 -17.59 12.55
N PHE A 405 17.60 -17.29 11.99
CA PHE A 405 16.40 -18.05 12.35
C PHE A 405 16.50 -19.53 11.99
N LYS A 406 17.02 -19.86 10.80
CA LYS A 406 17.23 -21.25 10.39
C LYS A 406 18.18 -21.99 11.32
N MET A 407 19.22 -21.32 11.81
CA MET A 407 20.14 -21.91 12.79
C MET A 407 19.48 -22.13 14.16
N ILE A 408 18.65 -21.20 14.64
CA ILE A 408 17.90 -21.34 15.91
C ILE A 408 16.97 -22.55 15.85
N VAL A 409 16.31 -22.81 14.70
CA VAL A 409 15.40 -23.95 14.55
C VAL A 409 16.10 -25.23 14.09
N GLY A 410 17.41 -25.20 13.87
CA GLY A 410 18.20 -26.38 13.51
C GLY A 410 18.11 -26.78 12.03
N LEU A 411 17.60 -25.91 11.15
CA LEU A 411 17.57 -26.12 9.69
C LEU A 411 18.89 -25.79 9.03
N GLU A 412 19.76 -25.04 9.70
CA GLU A 412 21.10 -24.67 9.26
C GLU A 412 22.06 -24.86 10.42
N THR A 413 23.34 -25.24 10.13
CA THR A 413 24.36 -25.39 11.15
C THR A 413 25.30 -24.19 11.14
N PRO A 414 25.70 -23.66 12.30
CA PRO A 414 26.76 -22.66 12.37
C PRO A 414 28.12 -23.30 11.98
N ASP A 415 29.05 -22.49 11.46
CA ASP A 415 30.40 -22.92 11.15
C ASP A 415 31.27 -22.94 12.40
N ALA A 416 31.01 -22.04 13.36
CA ALA A 416 31.60 -22.04 14.69
C ALA A 416 30.56 -21.60 15.74
N GLY A 417 30.83 -21.92 17.00
CA GLY A 417 29.94 -21.62 18.11
C GLY A 417 28.83 -22.65 18.29
N SER A 418 27.84 -22.30 19.12
CA SER A 418 26.72 -23.21 19.44
C SER A 418 25.46 -22.48 19.88
N PHE A 419 24.33 -23.14 19.64
CA PHE A 419 23.04 -22.77 20.22
C PHE A 419 22.64 -23.68 21.36
N LYS A 420 22.12 -23.11 22.42
CA LYS A 420 21.48 -23.84 23.49
C LYS A 420 20.02 -23.41 23.59
N VAL A 421 19.10 -24.31 23.28
CA VAL A 421 17.66 -24.13 23.44
C VAL A 421 17.23 -24.77 24.75
N GLY A 422 16.40 -24.09 25.54
CA GLY A 422 15.92 -24.60 26.82
C GLY A 422 15.06 -25.86 26.62
N GLU A 423 15.19 -26.83 27.53
CA GLU A 423 14.48 -28.12 27.43
C GLU A 423 12.95 -28.02 27.39
N THR A 424 12.40 -26.96 27.98
CA THR A 424 10.95 -26.68 28.02
C THR A 424 10.45 -25.88 26.82
N VAL A 425 11.33 -25.49 25.91
CA VAL A 425 11.02 -24.64 24.76
C VAL A 425 10.54 -25.50 23.60
N LYS A 426 9.36 -25.18 23.09
CA LYS A 426 8.87 -25.69 21.80
C LYS A 426 9.02 -24.61 20.75
N LEU A 427 9.89 -24.85 19.77
CA LEU A 427 10.11 -23.93 18.66
C LEU A 427 8.99 -24.08 17.64
N ALA A 428 8.44 -22.95 17.21
CA ALA A 428 7.58 -22.86 16.03
C ALA A 428 8.20 -21.86 15.06
N TYR A 429 8.27 -22.21 13.80
CA TYR A 429 8.88 -21.41 12.74
C TYR A 429 7.90 -21.19 11.61
N VAL A 430 7.75 -19.94 11.17
CA VAL A 430 6.95 -19.56 10.01
C VAL A 430 7.92 -19.09 8.92
N GLU A 431 7.96 -19.80 7.82
CA GLU A 431 8.80 -19.47 6.67
C GLU A 431 8.20 -18.33 5.84
N GLN A 432 9.05 -17.61 5.11
CA GLN A 432 8.61 -16.59 4.13
C GLN A 432 7.91 -17.22 2.92
N THR A 433 8.30 -18.42 2.52
CA THR A 433 7.69 -19.17 1.43
C THR A 433 6.56 -20.05 1.97
N ARG A 434 5.58 -20.36 1.13
CA ARG A 434 4.44 -21.22 1.49
C ARG A 434 4.70 -22.69 1.19
N ASP A 435 5.98 -23.07 0.97
CA ASP A 435 6.37 -24.41 0.51
C ASP A 435 6.12 -25.48 1.57
N SER A 436 6.05 -25.09 2.85
CA SER A 436 5.73 -25.97 3.97
C SER A 436 4.25 -26.33 4.09
N LEU A 437 3.35 -25.69 3.33
CA LEU A 437 1.92 -26.01 3.38
C LEU A 437 1.66 -27.33 2.60
N PRO A 438 0.94 -28.30 3.21
CA PRO A 438 0.67 -29.57 2.57
C PRO A 438 -0.20 -29.39 1.33
N SER A 439 0.35 -29.72 0.15
CA SER A 439 -0.39 -29.73 -1.11
C SER A 439 -1.48 -30.82 -1.07
N GLY A 440 -2.71 -30.44 -1.43
CA GLY A 440 -3.86 -31.35 -1.51
C GLY A 440 -4.75 -31.43 -0.26
N LYS A 441 -4.41 -30.71 0.82
CA LYS A 441 -5.30 -30.51 1.97
C LYS A 441 -6.05 -29.20 1.87
N ASN A 442 -7.31 -29.19 2.31
CA ASN A 442 -8.02 -27.92 2.46
C ASN A 442 -7.53 -27.15 3.71
N VAL A 443 -7.91 -25.86 3.84
CA VAL A 443 -7.47 -24.99 4.94
C VAL A 443 -7.81 -25.58 6.31
N TRP A 444 -8.99 -26.14 6.46
CA TRP A 444 -9.41 -26.76 7.71
C TRP A 444 -8.55 -27.99 8.05
N GLU A 445 -8.30 -28.87 7.09
CA GLU A 445 -7.44 -30.04 7.28
C GLU A 445 -5.98 -29.68 7.57
N ALA A 446 -5.47 -28.61 6.94
CA ALA A 446 -4.11 -28.14 7.18
C ALA A 446 -3.93 -27.58 8.60
N ILE A 447 -4.96 -26.87 9.15
CA ILE A 447 -4.90 -26.27 10.49
C ILE A 447 -5.24 -27.28 11.59
N SER A 448 -6.24 -28.15 11.36
CA SER A 448 -6.78 -29.05 12.38
C SER A 448 -6.18 -30.47 12.34
N GLU A 449 -5.35 -30.75 11.32
CA GLU A 449 -4.90 -32.11 11.02
C GLU A 449 -6.04 -33.15 10.91
N GLY A 450 -7.24 -32.67 10.51
CA GLY A 450 -8.45 -33.47 10.42
C GLY A 450 -9.21 -33.68 11.74
N SER A 451 -8.75 -33.07 12.84
CA SER A 451 -9.43 -33.15 14.14
C SER A 451 -10.64 -32.24 14.20
N GLU A 452 -11.78 -32.71 14.67
CA GLU A 452 -12.99 -31.89 14.85
C GLU A 452 -12.89 -30.92 16.03
N GLU A 453 -12.02 -31.21 17.01
CA GLU A 453 -11.76 -30.36 18.16
C GLU A 453 -10.29 -29.91 18.22
N ILE A 454 -10.07 -28.62 18.48
CA ILE A 454 -8.75 -28.04 18.77
C ILE A 454 -8.68 -27.70 20.25
N ARG A 455 -7.56 -28.05 20.89
CA ARG A 455 -7.27 -27.67 22.27
C ARG A 455 -6.64 -26.29 22.31
N LEU A 456 -7.32 -25.33 22.93
CA LEU A 456 -6.81 -23.98 23.21
C LEU A 456 -6.58 -23.83 24.72
N GLY A 457 -5.38 -24.15 25.18
CA GLY A 457 -5.09 -24.23 26.60
C GLY A 457 -5.93 -25.32 27.30
N ASN A 458 -6.78 -24.92 28.26
CA ASN A 458 -7.69 -25.83 28.96
C ASN A 458 -9.06 -26.00 28.27
N ALA A 459 -9.36 -25.20 27.25
CA ALA A 459 -10.63 -25.26 26.54
C ALA A 459 -10.53 -26.10 25.26
N LYS A 460 -11.59 -26.84 24.94
CA LYS A 460 -11.78 -27.50 23.65
C LYS A 460 -12.73 -26.67 22.80
N VAL A 461 -12.34 -26.38 21.57
CA VAL A 461 -13.13 -25.61 20.60
C VAL A 461 -13.33 -26.42 19.33
N ASN A 462 -14.50 -26.29 18.72
CA ASN A 462 -14.74 -26.89 17.42
C ASN A 462 -13.79 -26.27 16.38
N SER A 463 -13.06 -27.13 15.67
CA SER A 463 -12.00 -26.72 14.74
C SER A 463 -12.52 -25.89 13.57
N ARG A 464 -13.70 -26.25 13.02
CA ARG A 464 -14.30 -25.49 11.90
C ARG A 464 -14.72 -24.10 12.33
N ALA A 465 -15.31 -23.98 13.54
CA ALA A 465 -15.66 -22.68 14.13
C ALA A 465 -14.43 -21.83 14.44
N TYR A 466 -13.32 -22.44 14.83
CA TYR A 466 -12.06 -21.77 15.07
C TYR A 466 -11.44 -21.26 13.76
N VAL A 467 -11.33 -22.12 12.74
CA VAL A 467 -10.81 -21.75 11.42
C VAL A 467 -11.63 -20.64 10.77
N ALA A 468 -12.97 -20.71 10.90
CA ALA A 468 -13.85 -19.65 10.37
C ALA A 468 -13.65 -18.25 11.01
N ARG A 469 -12.91 -18.14 12.13
CA ARG A 469 -12.55 -16.84 12.73
C ARG A 469 -11.42 -16.13 11.99
N PHE A 470 -10.69 -16.84 11.14
CA PHE A 470 -9.58 -16.26 10.37
C PHE A 470 -10.00 -15.68 9.00
N GLY A 471 -11.28 -15.79 8.62
CA GLY A 471 -11.84 -15.23 7.38
C GLY A 471 -12.17 -16.28 6.33
#